data_f52b5f7c7cc1b288c55ad131751d0362
#
_entry.id   f52b5f7c7cc1b288c55ad131751d0362
#
_cell.length_a   1.000
_cell.length_b   1.000
_cell.length_c   1.000
_cell.angle_alpha   90.00
_cell.angle_beta   90.00
_cell.angle_gamma   90.00
#
_symmetry.space_group_name_H-M   'P 1'
#
loop_
_entity.id
_entity.type
_entity.pdbx_description
1 polymer ?
#
loop_
_entity_poly.entity_id
_entity_poly.type
_entity_poly.pdbx_seq_one_letter_code
_entity_poly.pdbx_strand_id
1 'polypeptide(L)'
;AKTLGITAPTVFAPSKEISIEGQGLTAVEKIFNRNAVGVPEGKDLHAGSDVRVEVNIVGSQDTTGLMTAQELESMAATVISPIVDGAYQSGCHTASVWDKKAQANIPKLMKFMNDFGVITARDPKGEYHAMTDVIHKVLNDITVDEWAIIIGGDSHTRMSKGVAFGADSGTVALALATGEASMPIPESVKVTFKGEMKKHMDFRDVVHATQAQMLKQFDGENVFQGRIIEVHIGTLPADQAFTFTDWTAEMKAKASICISEDDTLIESLEIAKSRIQIMIDKGMDNKNHVLQGLINKANKRIEEIRTGDKPALTPDANAKYYAEVVVDLDQIVEPMIADPEVNNDDVSKRYTH
;
A
#
# COMPACT_ATOMS: atom_id res chain seq x y z
N ALA A 1 4.57 1.12 31.78
CA ALA A 1 5.79 1.91 31.60
C ALA A 1 6.22 2.56 32.94
N LYS A 2 5.34 3.26 33.65
CA LYS A 2 5.68 3.85 34.97
C LYS A 2 6.12 2.85 36.05
N THR A 3 5.61 1.62 35.97
CA THR A 3 5.91 0.57 36.96
C THR A 3 7.29 -0.09 36.77
N LEU A 4 7.89 0.08 35.58
CA LEU A 4 9.21 -0.50 35.24
C LEU A 4 10.34 0.53 35.22
N GLY A 5 10.09 1.80 35.63
CA GLY A 5 11.10 2.86 35.58
C GLY A 5 11.52 3.24 34.17
N ILE A 6 10.79 2.84 33.15
CA ILE A 6 11.04 3.20 31.78
C ILE A 6 10.52 4.62 31.60
N THR A 7 11.42 5.59 31.42
CA THR A 7 11.07 6.93 30.94
C THR A 7 10.30 6.78 29.63
N ALA A 8 9.20 7.52 29.50
CA ALA A 8 8.50 7.59 28.22
C ALA A 8 9.53 7.91 27.12
N PRO A 9 9.49 7.24 25.96
CA PRO A 9 10.43 7.55 24.90
C PRO A 9 10.38 9.06 24.64
N THR A 10 11.54 9.64 24.48
CA THR A 10 11.69 11.06 24.11
C THR A 10 10.77 11.31 22.92
N VAL A 11 9.90 12.30 23.00
CA VAL A 11 9.05 12.68 21.88
C VAL A 11 9.95 12.80 20.66
N PHE A 12 9.70 12.00 19.64
CA PHE A 12 10.47 12.06 18.40
C PHE A 12 10.22 13.44 17.79
N ALA A 13 11.22 14.30 17.84
CA ALA A 13 11.20 15.54 17.08
C ALA A 13 11.71 15.19 15.68
N PRO A 14 11.00 15.56 14.60
CA PRO A 14 11.50 15.40 13.23
C PRO A 14 12.89 16.02 13.12
N SER A 15 13.84 15.28 12.55
CA SER A 15 15.21 15.79 12.34
C SER A 15 15.26 16.86 11.25
N LYS A 16 14.25 16.86 10.37
CA LYS A 16 14.11 17.81 9.29
C LYS A 16 12.61 18.05 9.00
N GLU A 17 12.22 19.30 9.04
CA GLU A 17 10.87 19.74 8.72
C GLU A 17 10.93 20.73 7.56
N ILE A 18 10.13 20.49 6.52
CA ILE A 18 9.97 21.37 5.36
C ILE A 18 8.51 21.83 5.33
N SER A 19 8.29 23.11 5.54
CA SER A 19 7.00 23.76 5.39
C SER A 19 7.15 24.94 4.41
N ILE A 20 6.31 25.00 3.38
CA ILE A 20 6.41 26.00 2.33
C ILE A 20 5.13 26.82 2.35
N GLU A 21 5.23 28.06 2.80
CA GLU A 21 4.09 28.96 2.92
C GLU A 21 3.42 29.19 1.55
N GLY A 22 2.09 29.01 1.51
CA GLY A 22 1.28 29.21 0.32
C GLY A 22 1.36 28.10 -0.74
N GLN A 23 2.13 27.03 -0.51
CA GLN A 23 2.11 25.84 -1.35
C GLN A 23 1.06 24.85 -0.82
N GLY A 24 0.20 24.36 -1.72
CA GLY A 24 -0.76 23.30 -1.41
C GLY A 24 -0.10 21.93 -1.34
N LEU A 25 -0.78 21.01 -0.69
CA LEU A 25 -0.33 19.63 -0.47
C LEU A 25 -0.75 18.71 -1.60
N THR A 26 0.16 17.83 -2.02
CA THR A 26 -0.19 16.65 -2.82
C THR A 26 -1.07 15.70 -2.01
N ALA A 27 -1.72 14.73 -2.65
CA ALA A 27 -2.53 13.76 -1.92
C ALA A 27 -1.68 12.93 -0.95
N VAL A 28 -0.46 12.57 -1.35
CA VAL A 28 0.51 11.87 -0.50
C VAL A 28 0.89 12.72 0.72
N GLU A 29 1.24 13.99 0.53
CA GLU A 29 1.56 14.89 1.64
C GLU A 29 0.37 15.01 2.61
N LYS A 30 -0.86 15.09 2.11
CA LYS A 30 -2.07 15.08 2.96
C LYS A 30 -2.19 13.80 3.80
N ILE A 31 -1.94 12.63 3.20
CA ILE A 31 -1.96 11.34 3.94
C ILE A 31 -0.89 11.35 5.03
N PHE A 32 0.32 11.77 4.70
CA PHE A 32 1.40 11.83 5.68
C PHE A 32 1.11 12.81 6.82
N ASN A 33 0.62 14.00 6.52
CA ASN A 33 0.26 15.00 7.54
C ASN A 33 -0.87 14.50 8.45
N ARG A 34 -1.88 13.82 7.89
CA ARG A 34 -2.98 13.25 8.68
C ARG A 34 -2.50 12.19 9.68
N ASN A 35 -1.52 11.36 9.27
CA ASN A 35 -1.02 10.26 10.09
C ASN A 35 0.23 10.62 10.88
N ALA A 36 0.73 11.86 10.78
CA ALA A 36 1.95 12.29 11.45
C ALA A 36 1.77 12.35 12.96
N VAL A 37 2.69 11.70 13.68
CA VAL A 37 2.71 11.67 15.15
C VAL A 37 3.54 12.80 15.71
N GLY A 38 2.95 13.59 16.61
CA GLY A 38 3.68 14.66 17.31
C GLY A 38 3.86 15.95 16.51
N VAL A 39 3.24 16.06 15.34
CA VAL A 39 3.20 17.31 14.55
C VAL A 39 2.04 18.16 15.03
N PRO A 40 2.26 19.47 15.30
CA PRO A 40 1.19 20.37 15.72
C PRO A 40 0.10 20.49 14.64
N GLU A 41 -1.16 20.58 15.08
CA GLU A 41 -2.30 20.82 14.21
C GLU A 41 -2.10 22.12 13.39
N GLY A 42 -2.43 22.06 12.10
CA GLY A 42 -2.29 23.19 11.17
C GLY A 42 -0.88 23.43 10.66
N LYS A 43 0.07 22.55 10.97
CA LYS A 43 1.41 22.58 10.39
C LYS A 43 1.48 21.64 9.20
N ASP A 44 1.53 22.18 8.00
CA ASP A 44 1.70 21.41 6.77
C ASP A 44 3.19 21.08 6.54
N LEU A 45 3.48 19.79 6.41
CA LEU A 45 4.80 19.26 6.08
C LEU A 45 4.82 18.79 4.63
N HIS A 46 5.86 19.17 3.91
CA HIS A 46 6.08 18.81 2.52
C HIS A 46 7.14 17.72 2.34
N ALA A 47 7.25 17.22 1.12
CA ALA A 47 8.23 16.23 0.72
C ALA A 47 9.65 16.58 1.21
N GLY A 48 10.36 15.57 1.71
CA GLY A 48 11.66 15.69 2.32
C GLY A 48 11.66 15.97 3.83
N SER A 49 10.48 16.19 4.47
CA SER A 49 10.35 16.21 5.93
C SER A 49 10.47 14.81 6.49
N ASP A 50 11.22 14.64 7.58
CA ASP A 50 11.26 13.38 8.33
C ASP A 50 10.06 13.32 9.28
N VAL A 51 9.27 12.26 9.19
CA VAL A 51 8.07 12.11 10.01
C VAL A 51 7.99 10.72 10.64
N ARG A 52 7.37 10.65 11.80
CA ARG A 52 6.84 9.42 12.36
C ARG A 52 5.34 9.40 12.08
N VAL A 53 4.85 8.31 11.51
CA VAL A 53 3.47 8.17 11.08
C VAL A 53 2.81 6.97 11.71
N GLU A 54 1.49 7.05 11.94
CA GLU A 54 0.66 5.89 12.25
C GLU A 54 0.55 4.99 11.03
N VAL A 55 0.65 3.67 11.26
CA VAL A 55 0.51 2.63 10.24
C VAL A 55 -0.82 1.91 10.44
N ASN A 56 -1.70 1.99 9.46
CA ASN A 56 -3.06 1.49 9.57
C ASN A 56 -3.20 0.02 9.16
N ILE A 57 -2.44 -0.41 8.14
CA ILE A 57 -2.48 -1.78 7.62
C ILE A 57 -1.07 -2.34 7.56
N VAL A 58 -0.91 -3.60 8.01
CA VAL A 58 0.39 -4.26 7.97
C VAL A 58 0.28 -5.61 7.27
N GLY A 59 1.20 -5.88 6.34
CA GLY A 59 1.30 -7.14 5.62
C GLY A 59 2.59 -7.89 5.94
N SER A 60 2.50 -9.20 6.11
CA SER A 60 3.65 -10.08 6.20
C SER A 60 3.46 -11.29 5.28
N GLN A 61 4.52 -11.84 4.75
CA GLN A 61 4.49 -13.02 3.90
C GLN A 61 5.53 -14.06 4.38
N ASP A 62 5.44 -15.25 3.89
CA ASP A 62 6.12 -16.42 4.44
C ASP A 62 7.65 -16.41 4.27
N THR A 63 8.22 -15.73 3.27
CA THR A 63 9.68 -15.66 3.12
C THR A 63 10.35 -14.73 4.13
N THR A 64 9.65 -13.70 4.60
CA THR A 64 10.14 -12.75 5.61
C THR A 64 9.48 -12.94 6.98
N GLY A 65 8.34 -13.62 7.04
CA GLY A 65 7.50 -13.72 8.23
C GLY A 65 8.17 -14.40 9.42
N LEU A 66 9.05 -15.38 9.19
CA LEU A 66 9.81 -16.01 10.28
C LEU A 66 10.76 -15.02 10.96
N MET A 67 11.40 -14.14 10.17
CA MET A 67 12.25 -13.07 10.74
C MET A 67 11.37 -12.02 11.43
N THR A 68 10.24 -11.66 10.86
CA THR A 68 9.28 -10.76 11.51
C THR A 68 8.83 -11.31 12.88
N ALA A 69 8.54 -12.62 12.97
CA ALA A 69 8.17 -13.27 14.23
C ALA A 69 9.32 -13.20 15.25
N GLN A 70 10.56 -13.46 14.83
CA GLN A 70 11.74 -13.36 15.70
C GLN A 70 11.98 -11.93 16.22
N GLU A 71 11.78 -10.92 15.37
CA GLU A 71 11.86 -9.52 15.77
C GLU A 71 10.77 -9.16 16.79
N LEU A 72 9.53 -9.61 16.60
CA LEU A 72 8.45 -9.43 17.56
C LEU A 72 8.78 -10.07 18.93
N GLU A 73 9.33 -11.29 18.94
CA GLU A 73 9.80 -11.96 20.16
C GLU A 73 10.94 -11.15 20.82
N SER A 74 11.90 -10.66 20.03
CA SER A 74 13.03 -9.86 20.53
C SER A 74 12.58 -8.54 21.17
N MET A 75 11.52 -7.96 20.66
CA MET A 75 10.88 -6.76 21.24
C MET A 75 9.98 -7.08 22.44
N ALA A 76 9.82 -8.35 22.81
CA ALA A 76 8.85 -8.81 23.79
C ALA A 76 7.42 -8.34 23.49
N ALA A 77 7.10 -8.16 22.23
CA ALA A 77 5.76 -7.81 21.78
C ALA A 77 4.85 -9.05 21.89
N THR A 78 3.65 -8.87 22.43
CA THR A 78 2.70 -9.99 22.68
C THR A 78 1.37 -9.82 21.97
N VAL A 79 1.09 -8.62 21.48
CA VAL A 79 -0.14 -8.27 20.79
C VAL A 79 0.15 -7.21 19.72
N ILE A 80 -0.69 -7.20 18.70
CA ILE A 80 -0.68 -6.14 17.69
C ILE A 80 -1.07 -4.79 18.30
N SER A 81 -0.45 -3.71 17.84
CA SER A 81 -0.79 -2.36 18.26
C SER A 81 -2.27 -2.03 17.95
N PRO A 82 -3.00 -1.37 18.86
CA PRO A 82 -4.38 -0.95 18.60
C PRO A 82 -4.51 0.16 17.53
N ILE A 83 -3.40 0.77 17.12
CA ILE A 83 -3.36 1.73 16.01
C ILE A 83 -3.56 1.02 14.66
N VAL A 84 -3.11 -0.25 14.56
CA VAL A 84 -3.24 -1.03 13.32
C VAL A 84 -4.69 -1.50 13.16
N ASP A 85 -5.37 -0.98 12.14
CA ASP A 85 -6.75 -1.35 11.81
C ASP A 85 -6.87 -2.81 11.33
N GLY A 86 -5.84 -3.31 10.64
CA GLY A 86 -5.78 -4.68 10.13
C GLY A 86 -4.38 -5.12 9.77
N ALA A 87 -4.10 -6.41 9.96
CA ALA A 87 -2.85 -7.02 9.54
C ALA A 87 -3.09 -8.41 8.96
N TYR A 88 -2.31 -8.77 7.95
CA TYR A 88 -2.42 -10.04 7.25
C TYR A 88 -1.08 -10.76 7.10
N GLN A 89 -1.05 -12.05 7.42
CA GLN A 89 0.08 -12.95 7.16
C GLN A 89 -0.28 -13.90 6.02
N SER A 90 0.45 -13.83 4.92
CA SER A 90 0.31 -14.73 3.78
C SER A 90 1.35 -15.85 3.78
N GLY A 91 1.00 -16.98 3.15
CA GLY A 91 1.92 -18.06 2.79
C GLY A 91 2.15 -18.18 1.28
N CYS A 92 2.05 -17.10 0.53
CA CYS A 92 1.93 -17.15 -0.93
C CYS A 92 3.23 -17.49 -1.67
N HIS A 93 4.40 -17.11 -1.17
CA HIS A 93 5.66 -17.26 -1.90
C HIS A 93 6.21 -18.70 -1.86
N THR A 94 6.01 -19.41 -0.77
CA THR A 94 6.50 -20.79 -0.62
C THR A 94 5.45 -21.87 -0.85
N ALA A 95 4.23 -21.49 -1.22
CA ALA A 95 3.12 -22.41 -1.46
C ALA A 95 3.43 -23.50 -2.50
N SER A 96 4.18 -23.15 -3.54
CA SER A 96 4.57 -24.06 -4.62
C SER A 96 6.01 -24.56 -4.49
N VAL A 97 6.73 -24.22 -3.42
CA VAL A 97 8.11 -24.64 -3.21
C VAL A 97 8.15 -26.09 -2.74
N TRP A 98 8.96 -26.91 -3.40
CA TRP A 98 9.16 -28.33 -3.06
C TRP A 98 9.96 -28.56 -1.77
N ASP A 99 10.45 -27.51 -1.12
CA ASP A 99 11.18 -27.62 0.15
C ASP A 99 10.22 -27.97 1.31
N LYS A 100 10.25 -29.23 1.71
CA LYS A 100 9.46 -29.75 2.82
C LYS A 100 9.73 -29.05 4.16
N LYS A 101 10.95 -28.50 4.36
CA LYS A 101 11.28 -27.77 5.60
C LYS A 101 10.61 -26.40 5.61
N ALA A 102 10.66 -25.69 4.50
CA ALA A 102 9.94 -24.41 4.33
C ALA A 102 8.44 -24.62 4.56
N GLN A 103 7.84 -25.58 3.87
CA GLN A 103 6.41 -25.91 4.03
C GLN A 103 6.04 -26.29 5.48
N ALA A 104 6.88 -27.03 6.21
CA ALA A 104 6.62 -27.42 7.60
C ALA A 104 6.65 -26.24 8.59
N ASN A 105 7.28 -25.13 8.25
CA ASN A 105 7.34 -23.94 9.09
C ASN A 105 6.14 -23.01 8.92
N ILE A 106 5.45 -23.06 7.76
CA ILE A 106 4.33 -22.17 7.48
C ILE A 106 3.19 -22.30 8.50
N PRO A 107 2.70 -23.50 8.86
CA PRO A 107 1.65 -23.63 9.86
C PRO A 107 2.04 -23.05 11.22
N LYS A 108 3.31 -23.18 11.62
CA LYS A 108 3.83 -22.61 12.87
C LYS A 108 3.83 -21.08 12.83
N LEU A 109 4.31 -20.52 11.73
CA LEU A 109 4.30 -19.08 11.49
C LEU A 109 2.87 -18.54 11.52
N MET A 110 1.97 -19.17 10.76
CA MET A 110 0.57 -18.75 10.70
C MET A 110 -0.10 -18.80 12.08
N LYS A 111 0.18 -19.87 12.85
CA LYS A 111 -0.34 -19.97 14.22
C LYS A 111 0.20 -18.86 15.11
N PHE A 112 1.52 -18.62 15.09
CA PHE A 112 2.15 -17.54 15.86
C PHE A 112 1.52 -16.18 15.53
N MET A 113 1.43 -15.86 14.25
CA MET A 113 0.86 -14.58 13.79
C MET A 113 -0.62 -14.44 14.16
N ASN A 114 -1.39 -15.53 14.06
CA ASN A 114 -2.79 -15.50 14.48
C ASN A 114 -2.95 -15.31 15.99
N ASP A 115 -2.12 -15.97 16.80
CA ASP A 115 -2.12 -15.80 18.26
C ASP A 115 -1.73 -14.35 18.64
N PHE A 116 -0.85 -13.75 17.86
CA PHE A 116 -0.45 -12.33 18.00
C PHE A 116 -1.58 -11.35 17.63
N GLY A 117 -2.55 -11.76 16.82
CA GLY A 117 -3.71 -10.97 16.41
C GLY A 117 -3.76 -10.62 14.92
N VAL A 118 -2.83 -11.17 14.13
CA VAL A 118 -2.79 -10.98 12.67
C VAL A 118 -3.77 -11.94 12.00
N ILE A 119 -4.47 -11.46 10.96
CA ILE A 119 -5.37 -12.28 10.13
C ILE A 119 -4.51 -13.28 9.35
N THR A 120 -4.92 -14.54 9.35
CA THR A 120 -4.23 -15.61 8.62
C THR A 120 -5.22 -16.49 7.88
N ALA A 121 -4.82 -16.99 6.71
CA ALA A 121 -5.64 -17.93 5.98
C ALA A 121 -5.73 -19.29 6.69
N ARG A 122 -6.92 -19.88 6.66
CA ARG A 122 -7.20 -21.23 7.16
C ARG A 122 -8.00 -22.00 6.12
N ASP A 123 -7.85 -23.31 6.14
CA ASP A 123 -8.71 -24.19 5.34
C ASP A 123 -10.12 -24.33 5.99
N PRO A 124 -11.08 -24.97 5.29
CA PRO A 124 -12.40 -25.21 5.84
C PRO A 124 -12.43 -26.07 7.11
N LYS A 125 -11.33 -26.77 7.44
CA LYS A 125 -11.16 -27.53 8.69
C LYS A 125 -10.53 -26.69 9.80
N GLY A 126 -10.19 -25.43 9.52
CA GLY A 126 -9.54 -24.52 10.47
C GLY A 126 -8.03 -24.73 10.61
N GLU A 127 -7.41 -25.55 9.75
CA GLU A 127 -5.98 -25.76 9.75
C GLU A 127 -5.25 -24.65 8.99
N TYR A 128 -4.04 -24.32 9.46
CA TYR A 128 -3.19 -23.33 8.80
C TYR A 128 -2.49 -23.95 7.60
N HIS A 129 -2.73 -23.41 6.42
CA HIS A 129 -2.09 -23.85 5.19
C HIS A 129 -1.15 -22.82 4.61
N ALA A 130 -0.13 -23.32 3.85
CA ALA A 130 0.50 -22.54 2.83
C ALA A 130 -0.56 -22.14 1.80
N MET A 131 -0.72 -20.90 1.63
CA MET A 131 -1.46 -20.18 0.64
C MET A 131 -2.89 -20.58 0.30
N THR A 132 -3.72 -19.60 0.51
CA THR A 132 -5.00 -19.49 -0.15
C THR A 132 -5.11 -18.22 -1.01
N ASP A 133 -4.28 -17.20 -0.74
CA ASP A 133 -4.41 -15.87 -1.36
C ASP A 133 -3.07 -15.16 -1.50
N VAL A 134 -2.91 -14.33 -2.51
CA VAL A 134 -1.73 -13.48 -2.75
C VAL A 134 -1.78 -12.28 -1.81
N ILE A 135 -0.67 -12.02 -1.10
CA ILE A 135 -0.58 -10.94 -0.09
C ILE A 135 -1.07 -9.58 -0.61
N HIS A 136 -0.62 -9.16 -1.81
CA HIS A 136 -0.97 -7.85 -2.37
C HIS A 136 -2.47 -7.70 -2.56
N LYS A 137 -3.12 -8.75 -3.04
CA LYS A 137 -4.56 -8.75 -3.27
C LYS A 137 -5.34 -8.62 -1.97
N VAL A 138 -4.95 -9.39 -0.94
CA VAL A 138 -5.60 -9.33 0.36
C VAL A 138 -5.39 -7.97 1.02
N LEU A 139 -4.17 -7.43 0.99
CA LEU A 139 -3.91 -6.09 1.54
C LEU A 139 -4.74 -5.02 0.84
N ASN A 140 -4.86 -5.09 -0.50
CA ASN A 140 -5.72 -4.16 -1.22
C ASN A 140 -7.20 -4.28 -0.82
N ASP A 141 -7.68 -5.51 -0.58
CA ASP A 141 -9.06 -5.76 -0.18
C ASP A 141 -9.35 -5.30 1.27
N ILE A 142 -8.41 -5.47 2.20
CA ILE A 142 -8.59 -5.02 3.59
C ILE A 142 -8.27 -3.54 3.82
N THR A 143 -7.69 -2.85 2.84
CA THR A 143 -7.51 -1.39 2.90
C THR A 143 -8.83 -0.72 2.53
N VAL A 144 -9.51 -0.18 3.52
CA VAL A 144 -10.84 0.43 3.39
C VAL A 144 -10.84 1.94 3.71
N ASP A 145 -9.67 2.55 3.66
CA ASP A 145 -9.46 3.99 3.87
C ASP A 145 -8.35 4.46 2.93
N GLU A 146 -8.66 5.39 2.04
CA GLU A 146 -7.69 5.97 1.11
C GLU A 146 -6.65 6.88 1.80
N TRP A 147 -6.87 7.18 3.07
CA TRP A 147 -5.93 7.92 3.90
C TRP A 147 -4.95 7.03 4.66
N ALA A 148 -5.01 5.71 4.47
CA ALA A 148 -4.19 4.76 5.20
C ALA A 148 -2.72 4.79 4.78
N ILE A 149 -1.83 4.53 5.75
CA ILE A 149 -0.45 4.15 5.50
C ILE A 149 -0.31 2.65 5.72
N ILE A 150 0.25 1.97 4.73
CA ILE A 150 0.39 0.52 4.68
C ILE A 150 1.86 0.14 4.63
N ILE A 151 2.27 -0.79 5.48
CA ILE A 151 3.62 -1.38 5.47
C ILE A 151 3.50 -2.88 5.19
N GLY A 152 4.25 -3.39 4.22
CA GLY A 152 4.22 -4.80 3.90
C GLY A 152 5.60 -5.39 3.61
N GLY A 153 5.80 -6.66 3.99
CA GLY A 153 7.05 -7.39 3.81
C GLY A 153 7.26 -7.91 2.39
N ASP A 154 6.80 -7.16 1.40
CA ASP A 154 6.91 -7.50 -0.02
C ASP A 154 7.13 -6.25 -0.88
N SER A 155 7.94 -6.36 -1.94
CA SER A 155 8.25 -5.23 -2.85
C SER A 155 7.02 -4.72 -3.61
N HIS A 156 6.03 -5.59 -3.88
CA HIS A 156 4.75 -5.25 -4.49
C HIS A 156 3.68 -4.85 -3.48
N THR A 157 4.07 -4.39 -2.29
CA THR A 157 3.13 -3.73 -1.38
C THR A 157 2.77 -2.37 -1.95
N ARG A 158 1.82 -2.39 -2.89
CA ARG A 158 1.31 -1.25 -3.67
C ARG A 158 -0.21 -1.37 -3.76
N MET A 159 -0.92 -0.41 -3.20
CA MET A 159 -2.38 -0.48 -3.08
C MET A 159 -3.04 0.62 -3.89
N SER A 160 -4.25 0.38 -4.34
CA SER A 160 -5.04 1.40 -5.04
C SER A 160 -5.63 2.44 -4.08
N LYS A 161 -5.74 2.10 -2.81
CA LYS A 161 -6.20 2.97 -1.72
C LYS A 161 -5.10 3.08 -0.67
N GLY A 162 -4.86 4.29 -0.17
CA GLY A 162 -3.78 4.56 0.78
C GLY A 162 -2.38 4.52 0.13
N VAL A 163 -1.37 4.87 0.91
CA VAL A 163 0.04 4.82 0.48
C VAL A 163 0.71 3.59 1.09
N ALA A 164 1.20 2.69 0.23
CA ALA A 164 1.71 1.39 0.64
C ALA A 164 3.20 1.24 0.28
N PHE A 165 3.98 0.79 1.27
CA PHE A 165 5.42 0.62 1.15
C PHE A 165 5.83 -0.83 1.39
N GLY A 166 6.67 -1.36 0.50
CA GLY A 166 7.45 -2.56 0.77
C GLY A 166 8.54 -2.27 1.80
N ALA A 167 8.70 -3.15 2.78
CA ALA A 167 9.62 -3.00 3.90
C ALA A 167 10.29 -4.32 4.30
N ASP A 168 11.38 -4.23 5.04
CA ASP A 168 12.05 -5.36 5.65
C ASP A 168 11.27 -5.91 6.87
N SER A 169 11.66 -7.11 7.34
CA SER A 169 11.00 -7.79 8.46
C SER A 169 11.02 -7.02 9.77
N GLY A 170 12.09 -6.26 10.05
CA GLY A 170 12.22 -5.44 11.25
C GLY A 170 11.24 -4.27 11.24
N THR A 171 11.11 -3.58 10.09
CA THR A 171 10.12 -2.50 9.91
C THR A 171 8.69 -3.03 10.02
N VAL A 172 8.40 -4.20 9.44
CA VAL A 172 7.08 -4.85 9.55
C VAL A 172 6.78 -5.22 11.01
N ALA A 173 7.76 -5.79 11.73
CA ALA A 173 7.60 -6.14 13.13
C ALA A 173 7.38 -4.89 14.02
N LEU A 174 8.14 -3.83 13.77
CA LEU A 174 7.97 -2.56 14.48
C LEU A 174 6.57 -1.97 14.24
N ALA A 175 6.10 -1.95 12.99
CA ALA A 175 4.76 -1.48 12.64
C ALA A 175 3.66 -2.32 13.34
N LEU A 176 3.81 -3.65 13.38
CA LEU A 176 2.88 -4.53 14.12
C LEU A 176 2.86 -4.23 15.62
N ALA A 177 4.04 -4.05 16.23
CA ALA A 177 4.19 -3.89 17.67
C ALA A 177 3.79 -2.50 18.17
N THR A 178 4.13 -1.45 17.41
CA THR A 178 3.94 -0.05 17.82
C THR A 178 2.80 0.65 17.10
N GLY A 179 2.45 0.21 15.89
CA GLY A 179 1.52 0.91 14.99
C GLY A 179 2.15 2.12 14.31
N GLU A 180 3.48 2.25 14.32
CA GLU A 180 4.18 3.43 13.81
C GLU A 180 5.36 3.04 12.91
N ALA A 181 5.71 3.95 12.01
CA ALA A 181 6.92 3.91 11.19
C ALA A 181 7.54 5.29 11.07
N SER A 182 8.86 5.35 10.86
CA SER A 182 9.58 6.61 10.63
C SER A 182 10.17 6.62 9.23
N MET A 183 9.88 7.68 8.49
CA MET A 183 10.36 7.83 7.11
C MET A 183 10.29 9.29 6.67
N PRO A 184 11.09 9.71 5.67
CA PRO A 184 10.87 10.99 5.03
C PRO A 184 9.61 10.94 4.16
N ILE A 185 8.86 12.05 4.09
CA ILE A 185 7.77 12.22 3.10
C ILE A 185 8.41 12.20 1.70
N PRO A 186 8.08 11.24 0.83
CA PRO A 186 8.66 11.19 -0.51
C PRO A 186 8.08 12.26 -1.43
N GLU A 187 8.86 12.65 -2.46
CA GLU A 187 8.33 13.44 -3.55
C GLU A 187 7.28 12.65 -4.34
N SER A 188 6.28 13.35 -4.91
CA SER A 188 5.25 12.79 -5.75
C SER A 188 5.43 13.13 -7.22
N VAL A 189 5.10 12.17 -8.09
CA VAL A 189 4.93 12.35 -9.53
C VAL A 189 3.47 12.14 -9.88
N LYS A 190 2.87 13.11 -10.55
CA LYS A 190 1.49 13.02 -11.00
C LYS A 190 1.41 12.30 -12.33
N VAL A 191 0.55 11.29 -12.42
CA VAL A 191 0.22 10.61 -13.68
C VAL A 191 -1.24 10.87 -14.03
N THR A 192 -1.48 11.34 -15.25
CA THR A 192 -2.84 11.55 -15.78
C THR A 192 -3.00 10.84 -17.12
N PHE A 193 -4.20 10.34 -17.37
CA PHE A 193 -4.56 9.71 -18.63
C PHE A 193 -5.38 10.67 -19.48
N LYS A 194 -5.17 10.64 -20.80
CA LYS A 194 -6.01 11.33 -21.78
C LYS A 194 -6.33 10.38 -22.93
N GLY A 195 -7.44 10.66 -23.65
CA GLY A 195 -7.92 9.81 -24.72
C GLY A 195 -8.61 8.54 -24.22
N GLU A 196 -8.83 7.57 -25.11
CA GLU A 196 -9.56 6.35 -24.82
C GLU A 196 -8.75 5.11 -25.18
N MET A 197 -8.78 4.10 -24.28
CA MET A 197 -8.16 2.82 -24.52
C MET A 197 -8.88 2.09 -25.66
N LYS A 198 -8.14 1.52 -26.62
CA LYS A 198 -8.72 0.72 -27.72
C LYS A 198 -9.27 -0.58 -27.16
N LYS A 199 -10.42 -1.06 -27.74
CA LYS A 199 -11.15 -2.24 -27.25
C LYS A 199 -10.35 -3.55 -27.23
N HIS A 200 -9.31 -3.67 -28.04
CA HIS A 200 -8.48 -4.87 -28.14
C HIS A 200 -7.22 -4.80 -27.25
N MET A 201 -7.04 -3.70 -26.50
CA MET A 201 -5.92 -3.53 -25.60
C MET A 201 -6.28 -3.99 -24.19
N ASP A 202 -5.32 -4.57 -23.52
CA ASP A 202 -5.38 -4.89 -22.09
C ASP A 202 -4.85 -3.73 -21.24
N PHE A 203 -5.33 -3.59 -20.03
CA PHE A 203 -4.86 -2.52 -19.16
C PHE A 203 -3.36 -2.66 -18.80
N ARG A 204 -2.81 -3.85 -18.92
CA ARG A 204 -1.37 -4.08 -18.79
C ARG A 204 -0.56 -3.35 -19.87
N ASP A 205 -1.11 -3.21 -21.08
CA ASP A 205 -0.48 -2.42 -22.14
C ASP A 205 -0.40 -0.95 -21.74
N VAL A 206 -1.42 -0.42 -21.05
CA VAL A 206 -1.41 0.94 -20.50
C VAL A 206 -0.29 1.12 -19.49
N VAL A 207 -0.08 0.14 -18.62
CA VAL A 207 1.00 0.18 -17.62
C VAL A 207 2.37 0.27 -18.30
N HIS A 208 2.63 -0.58 -19.29
CA HIS A 208 3.89 -0.56 -20.05
C HIS A 208 4.04 0.74 -20.84
N ALA A 209 2.95 1.20 -21.50
CA ALA A 209 2.95 2.46 -22.22
C ALA A 209 3.23 3.66 -21.33
N THR A 210 2.73 3.66 -20.09
CA THR A 210 3.02 4.72 -19.12
C THR A 210 4.51 4.88 -18.91
N GLN A 211 5.24 3.77 -18.71
CA GLN A 211 6.68 3.83 -18.52
C GLN A 211 7.41 4.28 -19.79
N ALA A 212 7.02 3.77 -20.95
CA ALA A 212 7.59 4.17 -22.23
C ALA A 212 7.37 5.63 -22.56
N GLN A 213 6.13 6.13 -22.37
CA GLN A 213 5.79 7.53 -22.60
C GLN A 213 6.48 8.46 -21.59
N MET A 214 6.60 8.06 -20.33
CA MET A 214 7.37 8.79 -19.31
C MET A 214 8.83 8.94 -19.74
N LEU A 215 9.52 7.85 -20.11
CA LEU A 215 10.90 7.91 -20.57
C LEU A 215 11.06 8.83 -21.79
N LYS A 216 10.09 8.81 -22.71
CA LYS A 216 10.09 9.71 -23.87
C LYS A 216 9.88 11.18 -23.49
N GLN A 217 9.03 11.46 -22.49
CA GLN A 217 8.76 12.83 -22.02
C GLN A 217 9.95 13.44 -21.28
N PHE A 218 10.81 12.63 -20.68
CA PHE A 218 11.93 13.07 -19.84
C PHE A 218 13.30 12.60 -20.37
N ASP A 219 13.44 12.48 -21.69
CA ASP A 219 14.72 12.20 -22.38
C ASP A 219 15.46 10.97 -21.81
N GLY A 220 14.71 9.93 -21.41
CA GLY A 220 15.22 8.67 -20.85
C GLY A 220 15.42 8.69 -19.34
N GLU A 221 15.14 9.78 -18.64
CA GLU A 221 15.14 9.82 -17.18
C GLU A 221 13.92 9.12 -16.61
N ASN A 222 14.13 8.20 -15.66
CA ASN A 222 13.04 7.57 -14.91
C ASN A 222 12.64 8.47 -13.73
N VAL A 223 11.67 9.36 -13.95
CA VAL A 223 11.17 10.27 -12.91
C VAL A 223 10.39 9.57 -11.80
N PHE A 224 10.00 8.30 -11.97
CA PHE A 224 9.31 7.52 -10.93
C PHE A 224 10.27 6.97 -9.87
N GLN A 225 11.56 6.83 -10.20
CA GLN A 225 12.52 6.16 -9.32
C GLN A 225 12.60 6.85 -7.95
N GLY A 226 12.31 6.07 -6.89
CA GLY A 226 12.39 6.51 -5.50
C GLY A 226 11.28 7.47 -5.05
N ARG A 227 10.28 7.74 -5.91
CA ARG A 227 9.16 8.66 -5.67
C ARG A 227 7.84 7.92 -5.56
N ILE A 228 6.80 8.63 -5.15
CA ILE A 228 5.44 8.10 -5.13
C ILE A 228 4.71 8.54 -6.38
N ILE A 229 4.01 7.61 -7.03
CA ILE A 229 3.18 7.91 -8.18
C ILE A 229 1.76 8.19 -7.70
N GLU A 230 1.27 9.40 -7.89
CA GLU A 230 -0.14 9.77 -7.74
C GLU A 230 -0.85 9.61 -9.08
N VAL A 231 -1.62 8.54 -9.21
CA VAL A 231 -2.33 8.22 -10.45
C VAL A 231 -3.72 8.82 -10.40
N HIS A 232 -3.98 9.79 -11.28
CA HIS A 232 -5.31 10.39 -11.43
C HIS A 232 -6.11 9.55 -12.44
N ILE A 233 -6.84 8.56 -11.92
CA ILE A 233 -7.49 7.54 -12.74
C ILE A 233 -8.87 7.94 -13.26
N GLY A 234 -9.44 9.05 -12.77
CA GLY A 234 -10.81 9.43 -13.12
C GLY A 234 -11.80 8.33 -12.78
N THR A 235 -12.39 7.72 -13.79
CA THR A 235 -13.41 6.67 -13.68
C THR A 235 -12.89 5.26 -13.99
N LEU A 236 -11.58 5.00 -13.93
CA LEU A 236 -11.06 3.65 -14.15
C LEU A 236 -11.58 2.66 -13.09
N PRO A 237 -11.97 1.43 -13.49
CA PRO A 237 -12.42 0.40 -12.57
C PRO A 237 -11.39 0.06 -11.50
N ALA A 238 -11.85 -0.36 -10.33
CA ALA A 238 -11.01 -0.63 -9.15
C ALA A 238 -9.93 -1.71 -9.39
N ASP A 239 -10.19 -2.71 -10.22
CA ASP A 239 -9.25 -3.76 -10.59
C ASP A 239 -8.13 -3.25 -11.51
N GLN A 240 -8.45 -2.33 -12.43
CA GLN A 240 -7.46 -1.67 -13.27
C GLN A 240 -6.59 -0.71 -12.44
N ALA A 241 -7.19 0.04 -11.52
CA ALA A 241 -6.47 0.86 -10.57
C ALA A 241 -5.46 0.05 -9.74
N PHE A 242 -5.86 -1.11 -9.22
CA PHE A 242 -4.97 -2.00 -8.49
C PHE A 242 -3.87 -2.58 -9.40
N THR A 243 -4.21 -3.01 -10.62
CA THR A 243 -3.22 -3.50 -11.59
C THR A 243 -2.14 -2.45 -11.86
N PHE A 244 -2.53 -1.18 -12.04
CA PHE A 244 -1.57 -0.11 -12.25
C PHE A 244 -0.65 0.07 -11.04
N THR A 245 -1.21 0.21 -9.85
CA THR A 245 -0.41 0.48 -8.65
C THR A 245 0.54 -0.66 -8.31
N ASP A 246 0.13 -1.90 -8.47
CA ASP A 246 0.96 -3.08 -8.23
C ASP A 246 2.23 -3.07 -9.13
N TRP A 247 2.05 -2.75 -10.41
CA TRP A 247 3.17 -2.66 -11.37
C TRP A 247 4.14 -1.52 -11.13
N THR A 248 3.79 -0.51 -10.33
CA THR A 248 4.72 0.60 -10.05
C THR A 248 5.97 0.17 -9.30
N ALA A 249 5.97 -1.00 -8.67
CA ALA A 249 7.18 -1.60 -8.10
C ALA A 249 8.24 -1.86 -9.18
N GLU A 250 7.83 -2.36 -10.35
CA GLU A 250 8.71 -2.61 -11.50
C GLU A 250 9.18 -1.31 -12.18
N MET A 251 8.46 -0.20 -11.97
CA MET A 251 8.86 1.14 -12.41
C MET A 251 9.88 1.80 -11.47
N LYS A 252 10.36 1.08 -10.44
CA LYS A 252 11.25 1.58 -9.36
C LYS A 252 10.62 2.69 -8.51
N ALA A 253 9.29 2.84 -8.52
CA ALA A 253 8.61 3.75 -7.63
C ALA A 253 8.67 3.25 -6.18
N LYS A 254 8.76 4.17 -5.22
CA LYS A 254 8.77 3.84 -3.80
C LYS A 254 7.40 3.39 -3.30
N ALA A 255 6.35 4.01 -3.84
CA ALA A 255 4.95 3.68 -3.60
C ALA A 255 4.09 4.24 -4.73
N SER A 256 2.79 3.97 -4.66
CA SER A 256 1.79 4.59 -5.54
C SER A 256 0.44 4.65 -4.85
N ILE A 257 -0.41 5.54 -5.34
CA ILE A 257 -1.79 5.71 -4.89
C ILE A 257 -2.66 6.12 -6.08
N CYS A 258 -3.92 5.67 -6.10
CA CYS A 258 -4.91 6.16 -7.05
C CYS A 258 -5.75 7.29 -6.45
N ILE A 259 -5.87 8.36 -7.19
CA ILE A 259 -6.78 9.48 -6.89
C ILE A 259 -8.06 9.23 -7.70
N SER A 260 -9.11 8.84 -6.99
CA SER A 260 -10.40 8.43 -7.56
C SER A 260 -11.45 9.49 -7.32
N GLU A 261 -12.45 9.53 -8.20
CA GLU A 261 -13.68 10.26 -7.94
C GLU A 261 -14.54 9.55 -6.88
N ASP A 262 -15.47 10.26 -6.26
CA ASP A 262 -16.32 9.77 -5.18
C ASP A 262 -17.03 8.45 -5.54
N ASP A 263 -17.66 8.36 -6.70
CA ASP A 263 -18.39 7.16 -7.14
C ASP A 263 -17.44 5.96 -7.35
N THR A 264 -16.27 6.19 -7.92
CA THR A 264 -15.25 5.14 -8.13
C THR A 264 -14.68 4.64 -6.81
N LEU A 265 -14.47 5.53 -5.84
CA LEU A 265 -14.03 5.15 -4.50
C LEU A 265 -15.11 4.35 -3.77
N ILE A 266 -16.38 4.76 -3.84
CA ILE A 266 -17.50 4.02 -3.27
C ILE A 266 -17.56 2.60 -3.86
N GLU A 267 -17.50 2.45 -5.19
CA GLU A 267 -17.47 1.14 -5.85
C GLU A 267 -16.32 0.27 -5.32
N SER A 268 -15.11 0.83 -5.23
CA SER A 268 -13.94 0.12 -4.70
C SER A 268 -14.12 -0.33 -3.25
N LEU A 269 -14.77 0.47 -2.41
CA LEU A 269 -15.07 0.13 -1.01
C LEU A 269 -16.17 -0.94 -0.91
N GLU A 270 -17.20 -0.90 -1.77
CA GLU A 270 -18.24 -1.95 -1.80
C GLU A 270 -17.65 -3.30 -2.24
N ILE A 271 -16.73 -3.32 -3.21
CA ILE A 271 -15.99 -4.51 -3.62
C ILE A 271 -15.14 -5.03 -2.43
N ALA A 272 -14.40 -4.17 -1.76
CA ALA A 272 -13.60 -4.53 -0.58
C ALA A 272 -14.45 -5.18 0.51
N LYS A 273 -15.60 -4.57 0.86
CA LYS A 273 -16.56 -5.13 1.82
C LYS A 273 -17.01 -6.54 1.45
N SER A 274 -17.38 -6.74 0.17
CA SER A 274 -17.85 -8.05 -0.31
C SER A 274 -16.75 -9.11 -0.15
N ARG A 275 -15.48 -8.77 -0.40
CA ARG A 275 -14.34 -9.67 -0.25
C ARG A 275 -14.00 -9.93 1.21
N ILE A 276 -14.03 -8.91 2.05
CA ILE A 276 -13.87 -9.07 3.50
C ILE A 276 -14.96 -9.99 4.06
N GLN A 277 -16.21 -9.86 3.60
CA GLN A 277 -17.29 -10.77 4.02
C GLN A 277 -16.98 -12.22 3.64
N ILE A 278 -16.45 -12.48 2.43
CA ILE A 278 -16.02 -13.82 2.02
C ILE A 278 -14.91 -14.35 2.95
N MET A 279 -13.99 -13.50 3.41
CA MET A 279 -12.94 -13.90 4.37
C MET A 279 -13.56 -14.27 5.72
N ILE A 280 -14.55 -13.51 6.19
CA ILE A 280 -15.30 -13.82 7.43
C ILE A 280 -16.02 -15.16 7.29
N ASP A 281 -16.73 -15.38 6.18
CA ASP A 281 -17.48 -16.62 5.91
C ASP A 281 -16.56 -17.84 5.83
N LYS A 282 -15.30 -17.65 5.44
CA LYS A 282 -14.25 -18.68 5.46
C LYS A 282 -13.60 -18.86 6.85
N GLY A 283 -14.07 -18.15 7.89
CA GLY A 283 -13.54 -18.23 9.24
C GLY A 283 -12.17 -17.59 9.44
N MET A 284 -11.78 -16.67 8.58
CA MET A 284 -10.49 -15.95 8.69
C MET A 284 -10.50 -14.84 9.73
N ASP A 285 -11.68 -14.40 10.19
CA ASP A 285 -11.75 -13.37 11.22
C ASP A 285 -11.19 -13.92 12.54
N ASN A 286 -10.41 -13.08 13.22
CA ASN A 286 -9.80 -13.46 14.48
C ASN A 286 -10.72 -13.12 15.67
N LYS A 287 -10.30 -13.54 16.88
CA LYS A 287 -11.04 -13.29 18.13
C LYS A 287 -11.33 -11.80 18.42
N ASN A 288 -10.63 -10.89 17.76
CA ASN A 288 -10.78 -9.45 17.91
C ASN A 288 -11.77 -8.83 16.91
N HIS A 289 -12.36 -9.65 16.04
CA HIS A 289 -13.31 -9.23 14.99
C HIS A 289 -12.79 -8.11 14.09
N VAL A 290 -11.51 -8.19 13.72
CA VAL A 290 -10.82 -7.17 12.92
C VAL A 290 -11.48 -6.99 11.57
N LEU A 291 -11.83 -8.09 10.87
CA LEU A 291 -12.49 -8.03 9.56
C LEU A 291 -13.86 -7.37 9.64
N GLN A 292 -14.66 -7.67 10.69
CA GLN A 292 -15.93 -6.98 10.92
C GLN A 292 -15.74 -5.49 11.21
N GLY A 293 -14.68 -5.13 11.92
CA GLY A 293 -14.28 -3.74 12.16
C GLY A 293 -14.00 -2.98 10.86
N LEU A 294 -13.29 -3.63 9.92
CA LEU A 294 -13.00 -3.06 8.60
C LEU A 294 -14.26 -2.85 7.75
N ILE A 295 -15.24 -3.78 7.79
CA ILE A 295 -16.55 -3.59 7.13
C ILE A 295 -17.26 -2.35 7.71
N ASN A 296 -17.26 -2.20 9.04
CA ASN A 296 -17.89 -1.04 9.69
C ASN A 296 -17.19 0.28 9.29
N LYS A 297 -15.84 0.27 9.20
CA LYS A 297 -15.06 1.42 8.75
C LYS A 297 -15.39 1.78 7.30
N ALA A 298 -15.47 0.77 6.40
CA ALA A 298 -15.86 0.97 5.01
C ALA A 298 -17.28 1.55 4.88
N ASN A 299 -18.24 1.02 5.63
CA ASN A 299 -19.62 1.55 5.64
C ASN A 299 -19.66 3.01 6.05
N LYS A 300 -18.93 3.37 7.11
CA LYS A 300 -18.84 4.75 7.57
C LYS A 300 -18.24 5.64 6.50
N ARG A 301 -17.14 5.19 5.86
CA ARG A 301 -16.48 5.97 4.81
C ARG A 301 -17.37 6.19 3.58
N ILE A 302 -18.09 5.17 3.15
CA ILE A 302 -19.07 5.27 2.05
C ILE A 302 -20.15 6.30 2.39
N GLU A 303 -20.66 6.31 3.61
CA GLU A 303 -21.67 7.28 4.04
C GLU A 303 -21.12 8.70 4.08
N GLU A 304 -19.91 8.91 4.59
CA GLU A 304 -19.23 10.21 4.61
C GLU A 304 -19.07 10.79 3.18
N ILE A 305 -18.78 9.93 2.18
CA ILE A 305 -18.69 10.35 0.78
C ILE A 305 -20.08 10.68 0.23
N ARG A 306 -21.07 9.78 0.41
CA ARG A 306 -22.44 9.96 -0.11
C ARG A 306 -23.13 11.21 0.42
N THR A 307 -22.87 11.57 1.65
CA THR A 307 -23.42 12.79 2.27
C THR A 307 -22.65 14.06 1.89
N GLY A 308 -21.49 13.93 1.24
CA GLY A 308 -20.59 15.05 0.95
C GLY A 308 -19.88 15.61 2.18
N ASP A 309 -19.97 14.95 3.32
CA ASP A 309 -19.33 15.37 4.58
C ASP A 309 -17.78 15.32 4.43
N LYS A 310 -17.31 14.24 3.82
CA LYS A 310 -15.89 14.08 3.47
C LYS A 310 -15.77 13.45 2.08
N PRO A 311 -15.57 14.24 1.02
CA PRO A 311 -15.36 13.72 -0.32
C PRO A 311 -14.08 12.87 -0.42
N ALA A 312 -13.89 12.18 -1.54
CA ALA A 312 -12.68 11.42 -1.82
C ALA A 312 -11.42 12.31 -1.74
N LEU A 313 -10.31 11.69 -1.39
CA LEU A 313 -9.02 12.38 -1.27
C LEU A 313 -8.63 13.03 -2.61
N THR A 314 -8.35 14.32 -2.57
CA THR A 314 -7.82 15.08 -3.69
C THR A 314 -6.63 15.95 -3.26
N PRO A 315 -5.62 16.18 -4.12
CA PRO A 315 -4.58 17.16 -3.85
C PRO A 315 -5.15 18.58 -3.85
N ASP A 316 -4.40 19.51 -3.30
CA ASP A 316 -4.73 20.93 -3.42
C ASP A 316 -4.48 21.43 -4.87
N ALA A 317 -5.23 22.43 -5.29
CA ALA A 317 -5.15 22.96 -6.65
C ALA A 317 -3.77 23.53 -7.01
N ASN A 318 -3.02 24.00 -6.00
CA ASN A 318 -1.67 24.56 -6.13
C ASN A 318 -0.58 23.62 -5.58
N ALA A 319 -0.89 22.33 -5.41
CA ALA A 319 0.10 21.31 -5.05
C ALA A 319 1.24 21.26 -6.07
N LYS A 320 2.46 20.99 -5.59
CA LYS A 320 3.64 20.88 -6.45
C LYS A 320 4.11 19.44 -6.53
N TYR A 321 4.34 18.97 -7.74
CA TYR A 321 4.86 17.65 -8.05
C TYR A 321 6.30 17.76 -8.54
N TYR A 322 7.10 16.70 -8.31
CA TYR A 322 8.42 16.59 -8.90
C TYR A 322 8.35 16.61 -10.44
N ALA A 323 7.39 15.89 -10.99
CA ALA A 323 7.10 15.82 -12.42
C ALA A 323 5.61 15.50 -12.64
N GLU A 324 5.12 15.87 -13.82
CA GLU A 324 3.79 15.48 -14.31
C GLU A 324 3.95 14.66 -15.58
N VAL A 325 3.41 13.44 -15.61
CA VAL A 325 3.42 12.51 -16.73
C VAL A 325 2.02 12.41 -17.30
N VAL A 326 1.89 12.67 -18.59
CA VAL A 326 0.62 12.54 -19.32
C VAL A 326 0.69 11.30 -20.20
N VAL A 327 -0.16 10.32 -19.93
CA VAL A 327 -0.29 9.09 -20.72
C VAL A 327 -1.40 9.28 -21.75
N ASP A 328 -1.02 9.21 -23.02
CA ASP A 328 -1.95 9.32 -24.15
C ASP A 328 -2.42 7.92 -24.57
N LEU A 329 -3.64 7.56 -24.15
CA LEU A 329 -4.25 6.27 -24.43
C LEU A 329 -4.52 6.05 -25.92
N ASP A 330 -4.76 7.13 -26.69
CA ASP A 330 -4.98 7.04 -28.13
C ASP A 330 -3.73 6.59 -28.91
N GLN A 331 -2.54 6.81 -28.33
CA GLN A 331 -1.27 6.36 -28.90
C GLN A 331 -0.94 4.90 -28.60
N ILE A 332 -1.70 4.22 -27.74
CA ILE A 332 -1.52 2.81 -27.44
C ILE A 332 -2.34 2.04 -28.47
N VAL A 333 -1.71 1.69 -29.58
CA VAL A 333 -2.39 1.07 -30.75
C VAL A 333 -2.06 -0.41 -30.93
N GLU A 334 -1.00 -0.89 -30.28
CA GLU A 334 -0.55 -2.28 -30.34
C GLU A 334 -0.21 -2.79 -28.93
N PRO A 335 -0.39 -4.08 -28.63
CA PRO A 335 0.00 -4.68 -27.38
C PRO A 335 1.52 -4.48 -27.15
N MET A 336 1.87 -4.15 -25.91
CA MET A 336 3.26 -3.91 -25.52
C MET A 336 3.84 -5.14 -24.84
N ILE A 337 4.97 -5.61 -25.33
CA ILE A 337 5.72 -6.74 -24.78
C ILE A 337 7.06 -6.23 -24.28
N ALA A 338 7.35 -6.45 -22.99
CA ALA A 338 8.68 -6.20 -22.46
C ALA A 338 9.63 -7.32 -22.87
N ASP A 339 10.85 -6.97 -23.26
CA ASP A 339 11.89 -7.96 -23.55
C ASP A 339 12.24 -8.75 -22.28
N PRO A 340 12.07 -10.07 -22.23
CA PRO A 340 12.34 -10.87 -21.05
C PRO A 340 13.83 -10.96 -20.69
N GLU A 341 14.73 -10.64 -21.63
CA GLU A 341 16.19 -10.67 -21.41
C GLU A 341 16.71 -9.35 -20.83
N VAL A 342 15.91 -8.30 -20.85
CA VAL A 342 16.30 -7.00 -20.30
C VAL A 342 16.16 -7.02 -18.78
N ASN A 343 17.28 -6.80 -18.10
CA ASN A 343 17.29 -6.66 -16.65
C ASN A 343 16.37 -5.51 -16.21
N ASN A 344 15.65 -5.71 -15.12
CA ASN A 344 14.80 -4.70 -14.52
C ASN A 344 15.50 -3.36 -14.24
N ASP A 345 16.82 -3.38 -14.17
CA ASP A 345 17.63 -2.17 -13.95
C ASP A 345 17.81 -1.30 -15.20
N ASP A 346 17.57 -1.84 -16.41
CA ASP A 346 17.68 -1.07 -17.66
C ASP A 346 16.32 -0.86 -18.32
N VAL A 347 15.53 0.00 -17.69
CA VAL A 347 14.17 0.31 -18.13
C VAL A 347 14.12 0.89 -19.54
N SER A 348 15.21 1.55 -19.99
CA SER A 348 15.27 2.17 -21.33
C SER A 348 15.22 1.14 -22.47
N LYS A 349 15.62 -0.11 -22.20
CA LYS A 349 15.60 -1.20 -23.18
C LYS A 349 14.36 -2.08 -23.13
N ARG A 350 13.51 -1.94 -22.10
CA ARG A 350 12.31 -2.78 -21.92
C ARG A 350 11.26 -2.63 -23.02
N TYR A 351 11.26 -1.51 -23.70
CA TYR A 351 10.20 -1.11 -24.62
C TYR A 351 10.73 -0.79 -26.01
N THR A 352 11.88 -1.37 -26.38
CA THR A 352 12.33 -1.32 -27.76
C THR A 352 11.54 -2.33 -28.59
N HIS A 353 10.86 -1.86 -29.62
CA HIS A 353 10.19 -2.67 -30.65
C HIS A 353 11.17 -3.12 -31.70
#